data_3c711ce7cc45d6693e8b272ad87d294b
#
_entry.id   3c711ce7cc45d6693e8b272ad87d294b
#
_cell.length_a   1.000
_cell.length_b   1.000
_cell.length_c   1.000
_cell.angle_alpha   90.00
_cell.angle_beta   90.00
_cell.angle_gamma   90.00
#
_symmetry.space_group_name_H-M   'P 1'
#
loop_
_entity.id
_entity.type
_entity.pdbx_description
1 polymer ?
#
loop_
_entity_poly.entity_id
_entity_poly.type
_entity_poly.pdbx_seq_one_letter_code
_entity_poly.pdbx_strand_id
1 'polypeptide(L)'
;MKSFKTRWEITKNWQLLFPFLGLFFLGSSALKFTALLPFSELYITFPVSVVVFYTLLKIILFAISKLEPKWAVNQRWELIRIFIVFAITGSSSVIIGRPFIKMIGITQENLHPFLYWVLFVTISLVFYQILLVILGWIFGQFQFFWNFEKKMIRRFGLGKFIDK
;
A
#
# COMPACT_ATOMS: atom_id res chain seq x y z
N MET A 1 15.83 22.16 5.62
CA MET A 1 15.78 21.30 4.42
C MET A 1 17.03 20.44 4.22
N LYS A 2 18.25 20.96 4.43
CA LYS A 2 19.49 20.14 4.29
C LYS A 2 19.46 18.89 5.20
N SER A 3 19.11 19.05 6.49
CA SER A 3 19.03 17.93 7.45
C SER A 3 18.01 16.84 7.04
N PHE A 4 16.86 17.20 6.47
CA PHE A 4 15.87 16.24 5.98
C PHE A 4 16.38 15.44 4.78
N LYS A 5 16.98 16.13 3.79
CA LYS A 5 17.56 15.47 2.61
C LYS A 5 18.66 14.48 2.99
N THR A 6 19.55 14.88 3.92
CA THR A 6 20.62 14.00 4.41
C THR A 6 20.07 12.78 5.14
N ARG A 7 19.06 12.96 6.01
CA ARG A 7 18.44 11.87 6.76
C ARG A 7 17.75 10.84 5.86
N TRP A 8 17.17 11.28 4.72
CA TRP A 8 16.46 10.43 3.77
C TRP A 8 17.31 10.09 2.54
N GLU A 9 18.58 10.45 2.52
CA GLU A 9 19.52 10.19 1.42
C GLU A 9 19.01 10.71 0.06
N ILE A 10 18.33 11.86 0.10
CA ILE A 10 17.77 12.51 -1.09
C ILE A 10 18.86 13.28 -1.80
N THR A 11 19.26 12.82 -2.98
CA THR A 11 20.32 13.42 -3.82
C THR A 11 19.77 14.38 -4.86
N LYS A 12 18.58 14.11 -5.41
CA LYS A 12 17.93 14.91 -6.45
C LYS A 12 16.63 15.55 -5.96
N ASN A 13 16.31 16.74 -6.43
CA ASN A 13 15.12 17.48 -5.97
C ASN A 13 13.79 16.77 -6.31
N TRP A 14 13.70 16.05 -7.43
CA TRP A 14 12.49 15.32 -7.82
C TRP A 14 12.14 14.19 -6.83
N GLN A 15 13.11 13.66 -6.11
CA GLN A 15 12.89 12.61 -5.09
C GLN A 15 12.05 13.12 -3.90
N LEU A 16 12.01 14.45 -3.68
CA LEU A 16 11.13 15.07 -2.67
C LEU A 16 9.65 14.86 -2.97
N LEU A 17 9.29 14.57 -4.23
CA LEU A 17 7.92 14.27 -4.61
C LEU A 17 7.33 13.12 -3.77
N PHE A 18 8.12 12.09 -3.46
CA PHE A 18 7.63 10.91 -2.75
C PHE A 18 7.27 11.18 -1.28
N PRO A 19 8.10 11.86 -0.46
CA PRO A 19 7.68 12.30 0.86
C PRO A 19 6.41 13.18 0.84
N PHE A 20 6.28 14.10 -0.13
CA PHE A 20 5.07 14.91 -0.26
C PHE A 20 3.84 14.07 -0.61
N LEU A 21 3.96 13.16 -1.58
CA LEU A 21 2.89 12.22 -1.91
C LEU A 21 2.53 11.33 -0.71
N GLY A 22 3.53 10.83 0.02
CA GLY A 22 3.31 10.04 1.22
C GLY A 22 2.49 10.80 2.28
N LEU A 23 2.85 12.06 2.56
CA LEU A 23 2.11 12.91 3.48
C LEU A 23 0.69 13.22 2.99
N PHE A 24 0.52 13.45 1.69
CA PHE A 24 -0.79 13.66 1.07
C PHE A 24 -1.70 12.43 1.22
N PHE A 25 -1.20 11.21 0.92
CA PHE A 25 -1.95 9.98 1.10
C PHE A 25 -2.29 9.71 2.57
N LEU A 26 -1.35 9.99 3.48
CA LEU A 26 -1.61 9.87 4.92
C LEU A 26 -2.67 10.84 5.40
N GLY A 27 -2.62 12.11 4.96
CA GLY A 27 -3.61 13.12 5.29
C GLY A 27 -5.00 12.72 4.78
N SER A 28 -5.08 12.29 3.51
CA SER A 28 -6.33 11.79 2.92
C SER A 28 -6.88 10.57 3.67
N SER A 29 -6.01 9.66 4.10
CA SER A 29 -6.40 8.49 4.87
C SER A 29 -6.90 8.86 6.27
N ALA A 30 -6.23 9.82 6.94
CA ALA A 30 -6.66 10.31 8.24
C ALA A 30 -8.05 10.95 8.18
N LEU A 31 -8.31 11.79 7.17
CA LEU A 31 -9.61 12.41 6.95
C LEU A 31 -10.71 11.37 6.68
N LYS A 32 -10.44 10.40 5.82
CA LYS A 32 -11.39 9.31 5.53
C LYS A 32 -11.69 8.48 6.78
N PHE A 33 -10.65 8.16 7.56
CA PHE A 33 -10.82 7.40 8.80
C PHE A 33 -11.66 8.16 9.82
N THR A 34 -11.42 9.46 9.97
CA THR A 34 -12.19 10.32 10.89
C THR A 34 -13.64 10.48 10.43
N ALA A 35 -13.89 10.51 9.12
CA ALA A 35 -15.24 10.57 8.55
C ALA A 35 -16.10 9.31 8.82
N LEU A 36 -15.49 8.19 9.22
CA LEU A 36 -16.20 6.98 9.66
C LEU A 36 -16.63 7.04 11.13
N LEU A 37 -16.14 8.03 11.88
CA LEU A 37 -16.51 8.20 13.29
C LEU A 37 -17.84 8.99 13.38
N PRO A 38 -18.63 8.78 14.44
CA PRO A 38 -19.95 9.40 14.59
C PRO A 38 -19.88 10.90 14.98
N PHE A 39 -18.82 11.60 14.58
CA PHE A 39 -18.66 13.04 14.81
C PHE A 39 -18.98 13.81 13.53
N SER A 40 -20.03 14.62 13.57
CA SER A 40 -20.43 15.50 12.44
C SER A 40 -19.83 16.91 12.54
N GLU A 41 -19.44 17.32 13.74
CA GLU A 41 -18.99 18.68 14.02
C GLU A 41 -17.54 18.92 13.61
N LEU A 42 -17.29 19.94 12.80
CA LEU A 42 -15.99 20.26 12.24
C LEU A 42 -14.93 20.54 13.32
N TYR A 43 -15.32 21.19 14.42
CA TYR A 43 -14.43 21.51 15.53
C TYR A 43 -13.93 20.29 16.30
N ILE A 44 -14.62 19.13 16.21
CA ILE A 44 -14.19 17.84 16.75
C ILE A 44 -13.44 17.04 15.69
N THR A 45 -13.96 16.99 14.47
CA THR A 45 -13.41 16.19 13.37
C THR A 45 -12.00 16.62 12.99
N PHE A 46 -11.73 17.95 12.97
CA PHE A 46 -10.43 18.46 12.60
C PHE A 46 -9.30 18.05 13.59
N PRO A 47 -9.42 18.32 14.92
CA PRO A 47 -8.42 17.85 15.88
C PRO A 47 -8.22 16.34 15.88
N VAL A 48 -9.31 15.56 15.78
CA VAL A 48 -9.23 14.10 15.70
C VAL A 48 -8.47 13.66 14.45
N SER A 49 -8.70 14.29 13.30
CA SER A 49 -7.96 14.00 12.05
C SER A 49 -6.47 14.27 12.21
N VAL A 50 -6.08 15.33 12.92
CA VAL A 50 -4.67 15.64 13.20
C VAL A 50 -4.04 14.57 14.08
N VAL A 51 -4.74 14.11 15.13
CA VAL A 51 -4.26 13.03 16.00
C VAL A 51 -4.11 11.72 15.22
N VAL A 52 -5.10 11.37 14.40
CA VAL A 52 -5.06 10.17 13.53
C VAL A 52 -3.89 10.28 12.54
N PHE A 53 -3.73 11.43 11.89
CA PHE A 53 -2.60 11.67 10.98
C PHE A 53 -1.25 11.46 11.67
N TYR A 54 -1.07 12.07 12.83
CA TYR A 54 0.18 11.93 13.58
C TYR A 54 0.45 10.49 14.02
N THR A 55 -0.59 9.78 14.45
CA THR A 55 -0.50 8.36 14.82
C THR A 55 -0.11 7.49 13.63
N LEU A 56 -0.77 7.67 12.47
CA LEU A 56 -0.43 6.96 11.24
C LEU A 56 1.00 7.26 10.78
N LEU A 57 1.42 8.53 10.85
CA LEU A 57 2.78 8.94 10.53
C LEU A 57 3.81 8.24 11.43
N LYS A 58 3.57 8.16 12.73
CA LYS A 58 4.45 7.45 13.67
C LYS A 58 4.53 5.96 13.37
N ILE A 59 3.39 5.34 13.09
CA ILE A 59 3.33 3.91 12.73
C ILE A 59 4.14 3.65 11.45
N ILE A 60 3.99 4.46 10.41
CA ILE A 60 4.73 4.30 9.15
C ILE A 60 6.22 4.53 9.35
N LEU A 61 6.63 5.57 10.08
CA LEU A 61 8.04 5.82 10.37
C LEU A 61 8.66 4.69 11.19
N PHE A 62 7.92 4.11 12.14
CA PHE A 62 8.33 2.94 12.89
C PHE A 62 8.46 1.70 11.96
N ALA A 63 7.48 1.47 11.08
CA ALA A 63 7.54 0.38 10.11
C ALA A 63 8.75 0.53 9.16
N ILE A 64 9.00 1.74 8.65
CA ILE A 64 10.17 2.04 7.81
C ILE A 64 11.45 1.69 8.55
N SER A 65 11.64 2.16 9.79
CA SER A 65 12.86 1.91 10.56
C SER A 65 13.10 0.41 10.83
N LYS A 66 12.02 -0.37 11.00
CA LYS A 66 12.09 -1.82 11.23
C LYS A 66 12.32 -2.64 9.97
N LEU A 67 11.85 -2.14 8.83
CA LEU A 67 11.95 -2.83 7.53
C LEU A 67 13.21 -2.45 6.75
N GLU A 68 13.74 -1.24 6.96
CA GLU A 68 14.96 -0.74 6.33
C GLU A 68 16.12 -1.77 6.33
N PRO A 69 16.49 -2.40 7.45
CA PRO A 69 17.59 -3.37 7.47
C PRO A 69 17.26 -4.71 6.76
N LYS A 70 15.98 -4.97 6.49
CA LYS A 70 15.51 -6.22 5.88
C LYS A 70 15.24 -6.10 4.38
N TRP A 71 15.08 -4.90 3.89
CA TRP A 71 14.78 -4.61 2.51
C TRP A 71 16.03 -4.12 1.78
N ALA A 72 16.34 -4.74 0.65
CA ALA A 72 17.46 -4.36 -0.20
C ALA A 72 17.08 -3.10 -1.00
N VAL A 73 17.23 -1.93 -0.38
CA VAL A 73 17.08 -0.62 -1.01
C VAL A 73 18.42 0.10 -1.04
N ASN A 74 18.66 0.88 -2.08
CA ASN A 74 19.93 1.61 -2.23
C ASN A 74 19.92 2.92 -1.43
N GLN A 75 18.76 3.54 -1.27
CA GLN A 75 18.58 4.82 -0.60
C GLN A 75 17.32 4.81 0.26
N ARG A 76 17.38 5.44 1.41
CA ARG A 76 16.29 5.44 2.41
C ARG A 76 14.95 5.99 1.88
N TRP A 77 14.96 6.99 1.00
CA TRP A 77 13.74 7.56 0.42
C TRP A 77 12.97 6.55 -0.47
N GLU A 78 13.65 5.53 -1.00
CA GLU A 78 13.01 4.48 -1.78
C GLU A 78 11.99 3.68 -0.97
N LEU A 79 12.18 3.58 0.34
CA LEU A 79 11.19 2.95 1.23
C LEU A 79 9.85 3.68 1.18
N ILE A 80 9.86 5.02 1.15
CA ILE A 80 8.62 5.80 1.01
C ILE A 80 7.93 5.46 -0.31
N ARG A 81 8.69 5.38 -1.40
CA ARG A 81 8.18 5.00 -2.72
C ARG A 81 7.56 3.60 -2.70
N ILE A 82 8.20 2.64 -2.08
CA ILE A 82 7.70 1.28 -1.91
C ILE A 82 6.38 1.28 -1.12
N PHE A 83 6.29 2.01 -0.02
CA PHE A 83 5.05 2.14 0.75
C PHE A 83 3.90 2.77 -0.06
N ILE A 84 4.20 3.77 -0.89
CA ILE A 84 3.22 4.39 -1.80
C ILE A 84 2.70 3.35 -2.80
N VAL A 85 3.58 2.56 -3.40
CA VAL A 85 3.19 1.50 -4.33
C VAL A 85 2.27 0.49 -3.63
N PHE A 86 2.62 0.03 -2.43
CA PHE A 86 1.75 -0.86 -1.65
C PHE A 86 0.37 -0.25 -1.37
N ALA A 87 0.31 1.03 -1.00
CA ALA A 87 -0.95 1.73 -0.71
C ALA A 87 -1.84 1.86 -1.97
N ILE A 88 -1.26 2.24 -3.10
CA ILE A 88 -1.98 2.36 -4.38
C ILE A 88 -2.44 0.97 -4.84
N THR A 89 -1.57 -0.04 -4.78
CA THR A 89 -1.89 -1.41 -5.18
C THR A 89 -3.04 -1.96 -4.36
N GLY A 90 -3.00 -1.79 -3.02
CA GLY A 90 -4.04 -2.29 -2.13
C GLY A 90 -5.41 -1.70 -2.44
N SER A 91 -5.50 -0.39 -2.62
CA SER A 91 -6.76 0.29 -2.99
C SER A 91 -7.24 -0.12 -4.39
N SER A 92 -6.34 -0.16 -5.36
CA SER A 92 -6.67 -0.48 -6.76
C SER A 92 -7.13 -1.92 -6.92
N SER A 93 -6.54 -2.87 -6.21
CA SER A 93 -6.93 -4.29 -6.29
C SER A 93 -8.38 -4.53 -5.85
N VAL A 94 -8.84 -3.82 -4.82
CA VAL A 94 -10.23 -3.87 -4.35
C VAL A 94 -11.18 -3.22 -5.36
N ILE A 95 -10.80 -2.07 -5.93
CA ILE A 95 -11.60 -1.36 -6.93
C ILE A 95 -11.79 -2.21 -8.19
N ILE A 96 -10.75 -2.92 -8.63
CA ILE A 96 -10.81 -3.80 -9.81
C ILE A 96 -11.49 -5.13 -9.47
N GLY A 97 -11.22 -5.70 -8.31
CA GLY A 97 -11.75 -6.99 -7.88
C GLY A 97 -13.28 -6.99 -7.75
N ARG A 98 -13.88 -5.92 -7.26
CA ARG A 98 -15.35 -5.82 -7.10
C ARG A 98 -16.14 -5.94 -8.41
N PRO A 99 -15.88 -5.15 -9.47
CA PRO A 99 -16.59 -5.30 -10.73
C PRO A 99 -16.27 -6.63 -11.42
N PHE A 100 -15.04 -7.14 -11.31
CA PHE A 100 -14.66 -8.41 -11.88
C PHE A 100 -15.48 -9.58 -11.30
N ILE A 101 -15.62 -9.63 -9.97
CA ILE A 101 -16.42 -10.66 -9.31
C ILE A 101 -17.89 -10.60 -9.73
N LYS A 102 -18.45 -9.39 -9.85
CA LYS A 102 -19.82 -9.21 -10.36
C LYS A 102 -19.97 -9.70 -11.80
N MET A 103 -18.96 -9.42 -12.65
CA MET A 103 -18.98 -9.81 -14.07
C MET A 103 -18.98 -11.34 -14.25
N ILE A 104 -18.34 -12.10 -13.37
CA ILE A 104 -18.37 -13.57 -13.38
C ILE A 104 -19.58 -14.16 -12.65
N GLY A 105 -20.58 -13.33 -12.30
CA GLY A 105 -21.84 -13.77 -11.71
C GLY A 105 -21.77 -14.11 -10.21
N ILE A 106 -20.67 -13.78 -9.53
CA ILE A 106 -20.51 -14.01 -8.09
C ILE A 106 -21.04 -12.80 -7.33
N THR A 107 -22.21 -12.93 -6.69
CA THR A 107 -22.85 -11.89 -5.88
C THR A 107 -23.13 -12.40 -4.48
N GLN A 108 -23.36 -11.46 -3.53
CA GLN A 108 -23.75 -11.81 -2.18
C GLN A 108 -25.15 -12.46 -2.11
N GLU A 109 -25.97 -12.27 -3.13
CA GLU A 109 -27.31 -12.84 -3.24
C GLU A 109 -27.28 -14.32 -3.67
N ASN A 110 -26.27 -14.71 -4.48
CA ASN A 110 -26.17 -16.03 -5.07
C ASN A 110 -25.32 -17.02 -4.24
N LEU A 111 -24.52 -16.50 -3.28
CA LEU A 111 -23.59 -17.30 -2.50
C LEU A 111 -23.71 -17.02 -1.00
N HIS A 112 -23.40 -18.07 -0.21
CA HIS A 112 -23.26 -17.88 1.23
C HIS A 112 -22.24 -16.77 1.54
N PRO A 113 -22.52 -15.82 2.46
CA PRO A 113 -21.66 -14.66 2.74
C PRO A 113 -20.19 -15.03 2.99
N PHE A 114 -19.93 -16.11 3.71
CA PHE A 114 -18.57 -16.59 3.96
C PHE A 114 -17.83 -16.94 2.65
N LEU A 115 -18.48 -17.71 1.77
CA LEU A 115 -17.89 -18.14 0.49
C LEU A 115 -17.64 -16.95 -0.45
N TYR A 116 -18.59 -16.00 -0.48
CA TYR A 116 -18.42 -14.74 -1.22
C TYR A 116 -17.17 -14.00 -0.77
N TRP A 117 -16.98 -13.82 0.55
CA TRP A 117 -15.83 -13.10 1.08
C TRP A 117 -14.50 -13.82 0.81
N VAL A 118 -14.46 -15.15 0.91
CA VAL A 118 -13.27 -15.95 0.57
C VAL A 118 -12.90 -15.75 -0.89
N LEU A 119 -13.86 -15.87 -1.81
CA LEU A 119 -13.62 -15.66 -3.23
C LEU A 119 -13.22 -14.21 -3.54
N PHE A 120 -13.88 -13.24 -2.92
CA PHE A 120 -13.55 -11.82 -3.08
C PHE A 120 -12.11 -11.52 -2.67
N VAL A 121 -11.70 -11.99 -1.50
CA VAL A 121 -10.32 -11.78 -1.01
C VAL A 121 -9.32 -12.49 -1.91
N THR A 122 -9.59 -13.73 -2.33
CA THR A 122 -8.69 -14.51 -3.18
C THR A 122 -8.50 -13.85 -4.55
N ILE A 123 -9.58 -13.42 -5.19
CA ILE A 123 -9.52 -12.74 -6.49
C ILE A 123 -8.85 -11.38 -6.37
N SER A 124 -9.18 -10.61 -5.34
CA SER A 124 -8.53 -9.33 -5.07
C SER A 124 -7.03 -9.49 -4.79
N LEU A 125 -6.62 -10.60 -4.15
CA LEU A 125 -5.22 -10.92 -3.92
C LEU A 125 -4.47 -11.21 -5.23
N VAL A 126 -5.09 -11.92 -6.17
CA VAL A 126 -4.49 -12.16 -7.50
C VAL A 126 -4.28 -10.83 -8.24
N PHE A 127 -5.30 -9.95 -8.26
CA PHE A 127 -5.14 -8.61 -8.84
C PHE A 127 -4.08 -7.78 -8.13
N TYR A 128 -4.01 -7.88 -6.81
CA TYR A 128 -2.97 -7.24 -6.01
C TYR A 128 -1.57 -7.64 -6.47
N GLN A 129 -1.30 -8.94 -6.66
CA GLN A 129 0.00 -9.44 -7.11
C GLN A 129 0.39 -8.88 -8.49
N ILE A 130 -0.54 -8.92 -9.46
CA ILE A 130 -0.31 -8.40 -10.80
C ILE A 130 -0.04 -6.90 -10.76
N LEU A 131 -0.89 -6.15 -10.06
CA LEU A 131 -0.76 -4.70 -9.94
C LEU A 131 0.52 -4.28 -9.22
N LEU A 132 0.95 -5.06 -8.22
CA LEU A 132 2.16 -4.77 -7.46
C LEU A 132 3.40 -4.78 -8.35
N VAL A 133 3.50 -5.75 -9.25
CA VAL A 133 4.62 -5.84 -10.21
C VAL A 133 4.54 -4.71 -11.25
N ILE A 134 3.34 -4.44 -11.80
CA ILE A 134 3.13 -3.39 -12.79
C ILE A 134 3.45 -2.01 -12.20
N LEU A 135 2.87 -1.69 -11.04
CA LEU A 135 3.14 -0.42 -10.36
C LEU A 135 4.59 -0.33 -9.88
N GLY A 136 5.15 -1.43 -9.40
CA GLY A 136 6.57 -1.51 -9.06
C GLY A 136 7.46 -1.16 -10.25
N TRP A 137 7.11 -1.60 -11.45
CA TRP A 137 7.81 -1.24 -12.69
C TRP A 137 7.63 0.23 -13.04
N ILE A 138 6.40 0.76 -13.02
CA ILE A 138 6.09 2.17 -13.30
C ILE A 138 6.86 3.09 -12.34
N PHE A 139 6.91 2.74 -11.05
CA PHE A 139 7.63 3.51 -10.04
C PHE A 139 9.14 3.23 -9.99
N GLY A 140 9.69 2.43 -10.93
CA GLY A 140 11.13 2.14 -11.01
C GLY A 140 11.68 1.29 -9.86
N GLN A 141 10.84 0.45 -9.26
CA GLN A 141 11.19 -0.50 -8.19
C GLN A 141 10.88 -1.96 -8.58
N PHE A 142 10.93 -2.26 -9.88
CA PHE A 142 10.60 -3.59 -10.41
C PHE A 142 11.34 -4.71 -9.72
N GLN A 143 12.67 -4.61 -9.55
CA GLN A 143 13.47 -5.66 -8.94
C GLN A 143 13.06 -5.96 -7.50
N PHE A 144 12.75 -4.91 -6.72
CA PHE A 144 12.28 -5.08 -5.36
C PHE A 144 10.98 -5.87 -5.31
N PHE A 145 9.96 -5.44 -6.09
CA PHE A 145 8.65 -6.08 -6.10
C PHE A 145 8.67 -7.46 -6.73
N TRP A 146 9.45 -7.66 -7.77
CA TRP A 146 9.64 -8.99 -8.38
C TRP A 146 10.26 -9.99 -7.41
N ASN A 147 11.28 -9.58 -6.66
CA ASN A 147 11.88 -10.42 -5.62
C ASN A 147 10.92 -10.67 -4.44
N PHE A 148 10.09 -9.69 -4.12
CA PHE A 148 9.06 -9.83 -3.10
C PHE A 148 8.01 -10.86 -3.52
N GLU A 149 7.52 -10.79 -4.76
CA GLU A 149 6.59 -11.75 -5.35
C GLU A 149 7.16 -13.16 -5.39
N LYS A 150 8.38 -13.33 -5.86
CA LYS A 150 9.06 -14.63 -5.85
C LYS A 150 9.07 -15.25 -4.45
N LYS A 151 9.35 -14.46 -3.41
CA LYS A 151 9.33 -14.93 -2.02
C LYS A 151 7.93 -15.35 -1.58
N MET A 152 6.90 -14.58 -1.97
CA MET A 152 5.51 -14.92 -1.66
C MET A 152 5.08 -16.21 -2.34
N ILE A 153 5.29 -16.34 -3.64
CA ILE A 153 4.91 -17.51 -4.43
C ILE A 153 5.62 -18.77 -3.90
N ARG A 154 6.88 -18.67 -3.51
CA ARG A 154 7.60 -19.78 -2.84
C ARG A 154 6.93 -20.21 -1.53
N ARG A 155 6.43 -19.25 -0.73
CA ARG A 155 5.71 -19.55 0.53
C ARG A 155 4.39 -20.28 0.30
N PHE A 156 3.73 -20.03 -0.84
CA PHE A 156 2.51 -20.74 -1.25
C PHE A 156 2.80 -22.13 -1.87
N GLY A 157 4.04 -22.60 -1.85
CA GLY A 157 4.42 -23.92 -2.40
C GLY A 157 4.56 -23.97 -3.91
N LEU A 158 4.45 -22.84 -4.60
CA LEU A 158 4.51 -22.71 -6.06
C LEU A 158 5.93 -22.37 -6.57
N GLY A 159 6.95 -22.52 -5.75
CA GLY A 159 8.35 -22.20 -6.09
C GLY A 159 8.88 -22.93 -7.32
N LYS A 160 8.39 -24.16 -7.57
CA LYS A 160 8.77 -24.98 -8.74
C LYS A 160 8.50 -24.32 -10.09
N PHE A 161 7.58 -23.34 -10.16
CA PHE A 161 7.21 -22.62 -11.40
C PHE A 161 8.11 -21.41 -11.69
N ILE A 162 8.91 -20.96 -10.70
CA ILE A 162 9.70 -19.72 -10.80
C ILE A 162 11.20 -20.00 -10.89
N ASP A 163 11.64 -21.16 -10.42
CA ASP A 163 13.06 -21.55 -10.36
C ASP A 163 13.49 -22.37 -11.61
N LYS A 164 12.77 -22.21 -12.76
CA LYS A 164 13.16 -22.73 -14.08
C LYS A 164 14.06 -21.77 -14.81
#